data_c0dd7b285a33391e9c6fc1c40b460fe7
#
_entry.id   c0dd7b285a33391e9c6fc1c40b460fe7
#
_cell.length_a   1.000
_cell.length_b   1.000
_cell.length_c   1.000
_cell.angle_alpha   90.00
_cell.angle_beta   90.00
_cell.angle_gamma   90.00
#
_symmetry.space_group_name_H-M   'P 1'
#
loop_
_entity.id
_entity.type
_entity.pdbx_description
1 polymer ?
#
loop_
_entity_poly.entity_id
_entity_poly.type
_entity_poly.pdbx_seq_one_letter_code
_entity_poly.pdbx_strand_id
1 'polypeptide(L)'
;MIIISDAHVNEATGNHAQFFEMLTAFESCDHDLIFLGDIFDLWIALPRYEREIHQRFLAWCKNQKQHRSIGFIEGNHEYFLAAEKKDFFSWCTDEAFRQNENGTVFCHGDQVNRLDRNYLTFRKVAKNGIAKQILRFLPFGPRFVEYLKIRIEETNLDFRKHLPVQEIETFAEQRFREGGRTIFVGHFHRMYCHQSSAGGELHTVHGWMGTGMVTLFDEEQRTVRQVNWRELFS
;
A
#
# COMPACT_ATOMS: atom_id res chain seq x y z
N MET A 1 11.33 -5.99 -10.11
CA MET A 1 9.97 -5.46 -9.85
C MET A 1 10.01 -4.00 -9.38
N ILE A 2 8.89 -3.27 -9.52
CA ILE A 2 8.73 -1.90 -9.01
C ILE A 2 7.71 -1.93 -7.88
N ILE A 3 8.02 -1.30 -6.75
CA ILE A 3 7.17 -1.23 -5.57
C ILE A 3 6.77 0.23 -5.34
N ILE A 4 5.46 0.46 -5.17
CA ILE A 4 4.85 1.78 -4.98
C ILE A 4 4.04 1.75 -3.68
N SER A 5 4.17 2.77 -2.83
CA SER A 5 3.44 2.89 -1.56
C SER A 5 3.04 4.33 -1.29
N ASP A 6 1.99 4.51 -0.52
CA ASP A 6 1.63 5.79 0.09
C ASP A 6 1.55 6.94 -0.93
N ALA A 7 0.83 6.71 -2.02
CA ALA A 7 0.65 7.70 -3.07
C ALA A 7 -0.46 8.71 -2.72
N HIS A 8 -1.42 8.32 -1.88
CA HIS A 8 -2.55 9.14 -1.44
C HIS A 8 -3.15 9.95 -2.57
N VAL A 9 -3.42 9.27 -3.69
CA VAL A 9 -3.93 9.89 -4.91
C VAL A 9 -5.26 10.58 -4.64
N ASN A 10 -5.32 11.87 -4.96
CA ASN A 10 -6.48 12.70 -4.69
C ASN A 10 -6.66 13.75 -5.78
N GLU A 11 -7.90 13.95 -6.23
CA GLU A 11 -8.24 14.96 -7.23
C GLU A 11 -8.13 16.38 -6.68
N ALA A 12 -8.41 16.60 -5.38
CA ALA A 12 -8.34 17.91 -4.76
C ALA A 12 -6.90 18.44 -4.65
N THR A 13 -5.91 17.57 -4.45
CA THR A 13 -4.48 17.93 -4.43
C THR A 13 -3.85 17.98 -5.81
N GLY A 14 -4.52 17.45 -6.83
CA GLY A 14 -4.04 17.41 -8.21
C GLY A 14 -2.96 16.35 -8.48
N ASN A 15 -2.52 15.58 -7.49
CA ASN A 15 -1.45 14.59 -7.66
C ASN A 15 -1.89 13.37 -8.52
N HIS A 16 -3.19 13.20 -8.75
CA HIS A 16 -3.74 12.16 -9.60
C HIS A 16 -3.20 12.23 -11.04
N ALA A 17 -3.01 13.44 -11.59
CA ALA A 17 -2.49 13.60 -12.94
C ALA A 17 -1.08 13.01 -13.07
N GLN A 18 -0.19 13.33 -12.13
CA GLN A 18 1.18 12.81 -12.09
C GLN A 18 1.21 11.30 -11.84
N PHE A 19 0.31 10.78 -10.99
CA PHE A 19 0.22 9.34 -10.74
C PHE A 19 -0.17 8.57 -12.01
N PHE A 20 -1.17 9.04 -12.75
CA PHE A 20 -1.55 8.39 -14.01
C PHE A 20 -0.54 8.60 -15.13
N GLU A 21 0.21 9.70 -15.15
CA GLU A 21 1.38 9.87 -16.03
C GLU A 21 2.42 8.78 -15.77
N MET A 22 2.76 8.53 -14.50
CA MET A 22 3.66 7.44 -14.09
C MET A 22 3.13 6.07 -14.54
N LEU A 23 1.85 5.78 -14.31
CA LEU A 23 1.27 4.50 -14.72
C LEU A 23 1.35 4.31 -16.25
N THR A 24 1.13 5.38 -17.02
CA THR A 24 1.27 5.34 -18.48
C THR A 24 2.73 5.10 -18.89
N ALA A 25 3.69 5.74 -18.22
CA ALA A 25 5.10 5.50 -18.48
C ALA A 25 5.50 4.03 -18.21
N PHE A 26 4.94 3.43 -17.16
CA PHE A 26 5.18 2.02 -16.83
C PHE A 26 4.66 1.03 -17.89
N GLU A 27 3.78 1.42 -18.79
CA GLU A 27 3.35 0.57 -19.90
C GLU A 27 4.50 0.21 -20.86
N SER A 28 5.58 1.01 -20.86
CA SER A 28 6.78 0.79 -21.68
C SER A 28 7.83 -0.12 -21.04
N CYS A 29 7.63 -0.63 -19.83
CA CYS A 29 8.55 -1.54 -19.17
C CYS A 29 7.85 -2.85 -18.75
N ASP A 30 8.62 -3.94 -18.60
CA ASP A 30 8.10 -5.28 -18.30
C ASP A 30 8.20 -5.66 -16.80
N HIS A 31 8.49 -4.68 -15.93
CA HIS A 31 8.62 -4.95 -14.50
C HIS A 31 7.28 -5.30 -13.87
N ASP A 32 7.26 -6.32 -13.01
CA ASP A 32 6.16 -6.58 -12.10
C ASP A 32 5.95 -5.37 -11.18
N LEU A 33 4.69 -5.11 -10.82
CA LEU A 33 4.32 -3.97 -9.99
C LEU A 33 3.65 -4.42 -8.70
N ILE A 34 4.10 -3.87 -7.58
CA ILE A 34 3.53 -4.13 -6.26
C ILE A 34 3.08 -2.81 -5.63
N PHE A 35 1.79 -2.71 -5.34
CA PHE A 35 1.20 -1.60 -4.60
C PHE A 35 1.09 -1.98 -3.13
N LEU A 36 1.85 -1.30 -2.27
CA LEU A 36 1.89 -1.57 -0.82
C LEU A 36 0.88 -0.76 0.00
N GLY A 37 -0.27 -0.45 -0.58
CA GLY A 37 -1.34 0.25 0.13
C GLY A 37 -1.20 1.76 0.19
N ASP A 38 -2.28 2.39 0.66
CA ASP A 38 -2.45 3.83 0.73
C ASP A 38 -2.21 4.51 -0.63
N ILE A 39 -2.65 3.83 -1.70
CA ILE A 39 -2.51 4.34 -3.07
C ILE A 39 -3.48 5.49 -3.31
N PHE A 40 -4.69 5.40 -2.78
CA PHE A 40 -5.64 6.51 -2.78
C PHE A 40 -5.80 7.09 -1.38
N ASP A 41 -6.13 8.36 -1.33
CA ASP A 41 -6.33 9.10 -0.08
C ASP A 41 -7.44 8.50 0.80
N LEU A 42 -8.49 7.96 0.17
CA LEU A 42 -9.48 7.07 0.77
C LEU A 42 -10.16 6.25 -0.31
N TRP A 43 -10.15 4.94 -0.17
CA TRP A 43 -10.83 4.05 -1.10
C TRP A 43 -11.68 3.00 -0.39
N ILE A 44 -12.99 3.18 -0.43
CA ILE A 44 -13.97 2.15 -0.05
C ILE A 44 -14.42 1.48 -1.35
N ALA A 45 -14.01 0.23 -1.56
CA ALA A 45 -14.23 -0.50 -2.81
C ALA A 45 -15.68 -1.01 -2.96
N LEU A 46 -16.65 -0.16 -2.66
CA LEU A 46 -18.08 -0.39 -2.86
C LEU A 46 -18.62 0.58 -3.93
N PRO A 47 -19.53 0.17 -4.81
CA PRO A 47 -19.93 0.96 -5.99
C PRO A 47 -20.35 2.40 -5.72
N ARG A 48 -20.97 2.68 -4.56
CA ARG A 48 -21.43 4.03 -4.20
C ARG A 48 -20.33 4.98 -3.74
N TYR A 49 -19.13 4.44 -3.41
CA TYR A 49 -18.01 5.18 -2.86
C TYR A 49 -16.87 5.34 -3.87
N GLU A 50 -16.93 4.58 -4.96
CA GLU A 50 -15.91 4.66 -6.00
C GLU A 50 -16.10 5.90 -6.86
N ARG A 51 -14.98 6.55 -7.16
CA ARG A 51 -14.86 7.68 -8.08
C ARG A 51 -14.24 7.22 -9.39
N GLU A 52 -14.28 8.08 -10.41
CA GLU A 52 -13.71 7.80 -11.73
C GLU A 52 -12.20 7.43 -11.65
N ILE A 53 -11.44 8.09 -10.77
CA ILE A 53 -10.02 7.79 -10.57
C ILE A 53 -9.77 6.34 -10.12
N HIS A 54 -10.65 5.77 -9.27
CA HIS A 54 -10.54 4.36 -8.84
C HIS A 54 -10.86 3.42 -10.00
N GLN A 55 -11.89 3.72 -10.79
CA GLN A 55 -12.28 2.91 -11.95
C GLN A 55 -11.20 2.94 -13.03
N ARG A 56 -10.60 4.11 -13.29
CA ARG A 56 -9.47 4.27 -14.21
C ARG A 56 -8.26 3.42 -13.78
N PHE A 57 -7.92 3.45 -12.49
CA PHE A 57 -6.83 2.63 -11.94
C PHE A 57 -7.13 1.14 -12.07
N LEU A 58 -8.34 0.69 -11.72
CA LEU A 58 -8.75 -0.71 -11.85
C LEU A 58 -8.70 -1.17 -13.31
N ALA A 59 -9.18 -0.36 -14.25
CA ALA A 59 -9.12 -0.68 -15.67
C ALA A 59 -7.68 -0.82 -16.15
N TRP A 60 -6.80 0.08 -15.71
CA TRP A 60 -5.36 0.00 -15.99
C TRP A 60 -4.75 -1.28 -15.42
N CYS A 61 -4.98 -1.60 -14.15
CA CYS A 61 -4.49 -2.83 -13.52
C CYS A 61 -4.98 -4.09 -14.26
N LYS A 62 -6.25 -4.12 -14.64
CA LYS A 62 -6.85 -5.25 -15.38
C LYS A 62 -6.22 -5.45 -16.75
N ASN A 63 -5.83 -4.38 -17.42
CA ASN A 63 -5.09 -4.44 -18.68
C ASN A 63 -3.67 -4.95 -18.43
N GLN A 64 -2.95 -4.30 -17.54
CA GLN A 64 -1.53 -4.57 -17.30
C GLN A 64 -1.26 -5.96 -16.73
N LYS A 65 -2.16 -6.54 -15.94
CA LYS A 65 -1.97 -7.90 -15.41
C LYS A 65 -1.95 -9.00 -16.47
N GLN A 66 -2.31 -8.67 -17.71
CA GLN A 66 -2.19 -9.61 -18.84
C GLN A 66 -0.74 -9.70 -19.34
N HIS A 67 0.10 -8.75 -19.00
CA HIS A 67 1.47 -8.62 -19.48
C HIS A 67 2.51 -8.82 -18.36
N ARG A 68 2.13 -8.55 -17.10
CA ARG A 68 3.02 -8.61 -15.94
C ARG A 68 2.24 -8.95 -14.66
N SER A 69 2.93 -9.30 -13.57
CA SER A 69 2.26 -9.46 -12.28
C SER A 69 1.95 -8.10 -11.66
N ILE A 70 0.69 -7.92 -11.22
CA ILE A 70 0.23 -6.74 -10.47
C ILE A 70 -0.25 -7.22 -9.11
N GLY A 71 0.50 -6.87 -8.05
CA GLY A 71 0.16 -7.16 -6.67
C GLY A 71 -0.39 -5.96 -5.93
N PHE A 72 -1.35 -6.19 -5.01
CA PHE A 72 -1.87 -5.14 -4.14
C PHE A 72 -2.04 -5.63 -2.70
N ILE A 73 -1.56 -4.85 -1.74
CA ILE A 73 -1.84 -5.02 -0.31
C ILE A 73 -2.65 -3.81 0.16
N GLU A 74 -3.79 -4.06 0.82
CA GLU A 74 -4.59 -2.97 1.39
C GLU A 74 -3.87 -2.27 2.54
N GLY A 75 -3.69 -0.96 2.44
CA GLY A 75 -3.26 -0.10 3.52
C GLY A 75 -4.41 0.27 4.48
N ASN A 76 -4.20 1.28 5.29
CA ASN A 76 -5.23 1.79 6.19
C ASN A 76 -6.24 2.73 5.50
N HIS A 77 -5.95 3.19 4.31
CA HIS A 77 -6.83 4.02 3.49
C HIS A 77 -7.68 3.22 2.49
N GLU A 78 -7.42 1.93 2.28
CA GLU A 78 -8.26 1.04 1.46
C GLU A 78 -9.18 0.17 2.33
N TYR A 79 -10.42 -0.02 1.86
CA TYR A 79 -11.43 -0.84 2.51
C TYR A 79 -12.10 -1.77 1.51
N PHE A 80 -12.05 -3.08 1.80
CA PHE A 80 -12.73 -4.14 1.05
C PHE A 80 -12.23 -4.35 -0.39
N LEU A 81 -11.07 -3.84 -0.75
CA LEU A 81 -10.52 -3.96 -2.10
C LEU A 81 -10.25 -5.43 -2.45
N ALA A 82 -9.58 -6.17 -1.55
CA ALA A 82 -9.31 -7.59 -1.73
C ALA A 82 -10.60 -8.42 -1.85
N ALA A 83 -11.66 -8.02 -1.13
CA ALA A 83 -12.93 -8.72 -1.15
C ALA A 83 -13.78 -8.41 -2.39
N GLU A 84 -13.70 -7.21 -2.96
CA GLU A 84 -14.59 -6.74 -4.05
C GLU A 84 -13.88 -6.62 -5.41
N LYS A 85 -12.54 -6.48 -5.42
CA LYS A 85 -11.77 -6.11 -6.63
C LYS A 85 -10.57 -7.02 -6.92
N LYS A 86 -10.41 -8.15 -6.22
CA LYS A 86 -9.26 -9.04 -6.43
C LYS A 86 -9.02 -9.41 -7.90
N ASP A 87 -10.09 -9.52 -8.70
CA ASP A 87 -10.01 -9.94 -10.09
C ASP A 87 -9.35 -8.90 -11.01
N PHE A 88 -9.10 -7.69 -10.54
CA PHE A 88 -8.37 -6.66 -11.28
C PHE A 88 -6.85 -6.80 -11.15
N PHE A 89 -6.37 -7.57 -10.17
CA PHE A 89 -4.97 -7.78 -9.86
C PHE A 89 -4.55 -9.23 -10.13
N SER A 90 -3.27 -9.50 -10.20
CA SER A 90 -2.73 -10.87 -10.19
C SER A 90 -2.93 -11.48 -8.80
N TRP A 91 -2.78 -10.66 -7.76
CA TRP A 91 -3.16 -10.96 -6.39
C TRP A 91 -3.50 -9.68 -5.63
N CYS A 92 -4.44 -9.78 -4.69
CA CYS A 92 -4.82 -8.67 -3.80
C CYS A 92 -5.17 -9.24 -2.44
N THR A 93 -4.68 -8.61 -1.36
CA THR A 93 -4.90 -9.08 0.01
C THR A 93 -5.10 -7.94 1.00
N ASP A 94 -5.88 -8.17 2.05
CA ASP A 94 -6.04 -7.32 3.24
C ASP A 94 -5.29 -7.87 4.47
N GLU A 95 -4.50 -8.93 4.27
CA GLU A 95 -3.63 -9.51 5.29
C GLU A 95 -2.50 -8.55 5.67
N ALA A 96 -1.96 -8.75 6.88
CA ALA A 96 -0.88 -7.91 7.40
C ALA A 96 0.38 -7.94 6.53
N PHE A 97 0.63 -9.04 5.84
CA PHE A 97 1.74 -9.21 4.90
C PHE A 97 1.45 -10.34 3.93
N ARG A 98 2.19 -10.37 2.83
CA ARG A 98 2.26 -11.48 1.89
C ARG A 98 3.73 -11.85 1.65
N GLN A 99 4.04 -13.13 1.68
CA GLN A 99 5.35 -13.67 1.32
C GLN A 99 5.25 -14.45 0.02
N ASN A 100 6.20 -14.24 -0.89
CA ASN A 100 6.32 -15.03 -2.11
C ASN A 100 7.22 -16.26 -1.89
N GLU A 101 7.34 -17.11 -2.92
CA GLU A 101 8.13 -18.34 -2.88
C GLU A 101 9.64 -18.10 -2.68
N ASN A 102 10.15 -16.94 -3.10
CA ASN A 102 11.55 -16.56 -2.97
C ASN A 102 11.90 -15.97 -1.59
N GLY A 103 10.92 -15.86 -0.70
CA GLY A 103 11.09 -15.29 0.64
C GLY A 103 11.02 -13.76 0.68
N THR A 104 10.55 -13.11 -0.39
CA THR A 104 10.27 -11.68 -0.35
C THR A 104 8.93 -11.44 0.35
N VAL A 105 8.94 -10.58 1.37
CA VAL A 105 7.78 -10.23 2.18
C VAL A 105 7.36 -8.80 1.85
N PHE A 106 6.09 -8.64 1.55
CA PHE A 106 5.45 -7.36 1.29
C PHE A 106 4.44 -7.07 2.40
N CYS A 107 4.47 -5.88 2.99
CA CYS A 107 3.44 -5.43 3.92
C CYS A 107 3.21 -3.92 3.80
N HIS A 108 1.98 -3.48 4.07
CA HIS A 108 1.73 -2.04 4.11
C HIS A 108 2.48 -1.39 5.28
N GLY A 109 2.38 -1.94 6.48
CA GLY A 109 3.12 -1.44 7.64
C GLY A 109 2.24 -0.95 8.80
N ASP A 110 1.00 -0.64 8.54
CA ASP A 110 0.02 -0.16 9.55
C ASP A 110 -0.20 -1.13 10.73
N GLN A 111 0.04 -2.42 10.51
CA GLN A 111 -0.13 -3.47 11.51
C GLN A 111 1.20 -3.92 12.16
N VAL A 112 2.31 -3.30 11.81
CA VAL A 112 3.64 -3.65 12.35
C VAL A 112 3.72 -3.29 13.83
N ASN A 113 3.18 -2.13 14.22
CA ASN A 113 3.10 -1.72 15.62
C ASN A 113 1.99 -2.47 16.37
N ARG A 114 2.31 -3.63 16.92
CA ARG A 114 1.37 -4.45 17.71
C ARG A 114 1.00 -3.86 19.08
N LEU A 115 1.69 -2.81 19.53
CA LEU A 115 1.38 -2.13 20.78
C LEU A 115 0.20 -1.17 20.63
N ASP A 116 -0.07 -0.69 19.43
CA ASP A 116 -1.25 0.14 19.14
C ASP A 116 -2.53 -0.72 19.02
N ARG A 117 -2.97 -1.23 20.17
CA ARG A 117 -4.17 -2.08 20.25
C ARG A 117 -5.44 -1.34 19.84
N ASN A 118 -5.49 -0.03 20.05
CA ASN A 118 -6.66 0.78 19.70
C ASN A 118 -6.81 0.84 18.18
N TYR A 119 -5.73 1.14 17.48
CA TYR A 119 -5.71 1.13 16.02
C TYR A 119 -6.05 -0.26 15.45
N LEU A 120 -5.39 -1.31 15.94
CA LEU A 120 -5.64 -2.68 15.46
C LEU A 120 -7.09 -3.13 15.68
N THR A 121 -7.69 -2.75 16.81
CA THR A 121 -9.12 -3.01 17.09
C THR A 121 -10.01 -2.22 16.14
N PHE A 122 -9.73 -0.91 15.95
CA PHE A 122 -10.45 -0.08 15.00
C PHE A 122 -10.40 -0.67 13.58
N ARG A 123 -9.20 -1.02 13.09
CA ARG A 123 -9.00 -1.63 11.77
C ARG A 123 -9.84 -2.91 11.62
N LYS A 124 -9.77 -3.80 12.60
CA LYS A 124 -10.55 -5.06 12.61
C LYS A 124 -12.06 -4.82 12.54
N VAL A 125 -12.56 -3.81 13.26
CA VAL A 125 -13.99 -3.45 13.25
C VAL A 125 -14.36 -2.77 11.93
N ALA A 126 -13.57 -1.82 11.46
CA ALA A 126 -13.86 -1.02 10.27
C ALA A 126 -13.78 -1.84 8.96
N LYS A 127 -12.94 -2.87 8.91
CA LYS A 127 -12.76 -3.73 7.71
C LYS A 127 -13.50 -5.06 7.78
N ASN A 128 -14.36 -5.29 8.79
CA ASN A 128 -15.11 -6.54 8.87
C ASN A 128 -16.34 -6.58 7.93
N GLY A 129 -16.89 -7.78 7.75
CA GLY A 129 -18.04 -8.00 6.87
C GLY A 129 -19.32 -7.26 7.33
N ILE A 130 -19.50 -7.03 8.63
CA ILE A 130 -20.66 -6.29 9.18
C ILE A 130 -20.54 -4.81 8.80
N ALA A 131 -19.37 -4.19 9.04
CA ALA A 131 -19.08 -2.81 8.63
C ALA A 131 -19.29 -2.62 7.12
N LYS A 132 -18.84 -3.61 6.31
CA LYS A 132 -19.07 -3.64 4.86
C LYS A 132 -20.56 -3.57 4.50
N GLN A 133 -21.40 -4.39 5.15
CA GLN A 133 -22.84 -4.39 4.90
C GLN A 133 -23.50 -3.08 5.36
N ILE A 134 -23.12 -2.56 6.52
CA ILE A 134 -23.59 -1.26 7.00
C ILE A 134 -23.28 -0.18 5.97
N LEU A 135 -22.02 -0.06 5.52
CA LEU A 135 -21.61 0.92 4.52
C LEU A 135 -22.34 0.75 3.18
N ARG A 136 -22.57 -0.51 2.75
CA ARG A 136 -23.30 -0.80 1.49
C ARG A 136 -24.70 -0.21 1.48
N PHE A 137 -25.40 -0.22 2.61
CA PHE A 137 -26.79 0.23 2.72
C PHE A 137 -26.97 1.58 3.42
N LEU A 138 -25.90 2.18 3.97
CA LEU A 138 -25.97 3.43 4.73
C LEU A 138 -26.53 4.58 3.84
N PRO A 139 -27.66 5.18 4.19
CA PRO A 139 -28.15 6.38 3.50
C PRO A 139 -27.11 7.51 3.60
N PHE A 140 -26.83 8.18 2.50
CA PHE A 140 -25.80 9.25 2.42
C PHE A 140 -24.39 8.82 2.86
N GLY A 141 -24.10 7.51 2.83
CA GLY A 141 -22.83 6.92 3.26
C GLY A 141 -21.56 7.64 2.74
N PRO A 142 -21.43 7.99 1.46
CA PRO A 142 -20.26 8.72 0.97
C PRO A 142 -20.02 10.06 1.69
N ARG A 143 -21.05 10.85 1.94
CA ARG A 143 -20.95 12.13 2.67
C ARG A 143 -20.57 11.93 4.14
N PHE A 144 -21.12 10.90 4.76
CA PHE A 144 -20.81 10.54 6.14
C PHE A 144 -19.34 10.13 6.29
N VAL A 145 -18.84 9.31 5.38
CA VAL A 145 -17.43 8.87 5.39
C VAL A 145 -16.48 10.04 5.14
N GLU A 146 -16.81 10.94 4.23
CA GLU A 146 -16.01 12.14 3.98
C GLU A 146 -15.95 13.06 5.21
N TYR A 147 -17.05 13.23 5.91
CA TYR A 147 -17.09 13.94 7.20
C TYR A 147 -16.20 13.27 8.26
N LEU A 148 -16.29 11.94 8.40
CA LEU A 148 -15.44 11.20 9.36
C LEU A 148 -13.96 11.31 9.01
N LYS A 149 -13.60 11.25 7.74
CA LYS A 149 -12.23 11.40 7.27
C LYS A 149 -11.63 12.73 7.74
N ILE A 150 -12.32 13.85 7.48
CA ILE A 150 -11.88 15.19 7.91
C ILE A 150 -11.64 15.23 9.42
N ARG A 151 -12.54 14.65 10.21
CA ARG A 151 -12.42 14.61 11.67
C ARG A 151 -11.22 13.78 12.16
N ILE A 152 -10.95 12.65 11.50
CA ILE A 152 -9.81 11.78 11.85
C ILE A 152 -8.49 12.47 11.49
N GLU A 153 -8.43 13.14 10.35
CA GLU A 153 -7.24 13.88 9.91
C GLU A 153 -6.87 15.01 10.87
N GLU A 154 -7.87 15.73 11.40
CA GLU A 154 -7.67 16.79 12.41
C GLU A 154 -7.05 16.26 13.72
N THR A 155 -7.29 14.99 14.08
CA THR A 155 -6.84 14.41 15.35
C THR A 155 -5.52 13.64 15.27
N ASN A 156 -5.06 13.25 14.07
CA ASN A 156 -3.93 12.34 13.90
C ASN A 156 -2.57 13.00 13.60
N LEU A 157 -2.39 14.28 13.85
CA LEU A 157 -1.16 15.03 13.53
C LEU A 157 0.10 14.56 14.29
N ASP A 158 -0.02 13.85 15.40
CA ASP A 158 1.12 13.46 16.24
C ASP A 158 1.73 12.08 15.91
N PHE A 159 1.00 11.17 15.27
CA PHE A 159 1.47 9.81 14.99
C PHE A 159 2.60 9.72 13.94
N ARG A 160 2.73 10.74 13.08
CA ARG A 160 3.74 10.78 12.01
C ARG A 160 5.15 11.21 12.48
N LYS A 161 5.33 11.53 13.76
CA LYS A 161 6.59 12.14 14.26
C LYS A 161 7.71 11.13 14.48
N HIS A 162 7.43 9.89 14.82
CA HIS A 162 8.46 8.91 15.17
C HIS A 162 8.26 7.58 14.45
N LEU A 163 9.34 7.10 13.80
CA LEU A 163 9.38 5.76 13.24
C LEU A 163 9.45 4.75 14.39
N PRO A 164 8.55 3.76 14.50
CA PRO A 164 8.59 2.74 15.54
C PRO A 164 9.65 1.67 15.20
N VAL A 165 10.92 2.06 15.31
CA VAL A 165 12.06 1.23 14.86
C VAL A 165 12.08 -0.13 15.54
N GLN A 166 11.85 -0.18 16.85
CA GLN A 166 11.88 -1.42 17.61
C GLN A 166 10.80 -2.41 17.19
N GLU A 167 9.60 -1.92 16.88
CA GLU A 167 8.49 -2.73 16.39
C GLU A 167 8.76 -3.23 14.97
N ILE A 168 9.34 -2.37 14.11
CA ILE A 168 9.74 -2.73 12.74
C ILE A 168 10.79 -3.84 12.77
N GLU A 169 11.83 -3.71 13.58
CA GLU A 169 12.87 -4.71 13.74
C GLU A 169 12.34 -6.02 14.33
N THR A 170 11.46 -5.92 15.33
CA THR A 170 10.80 -7.10 15.93
C THR A 170 9.97 -7.86 14.88
N PHE A 171 9.22 -7.14 14.07
CA PHE A 171 8.48 -7.71 12.95
C PHE A 171 9.43 -8.37 11.94
N ALA A 172 10.51 -7.69 11.55
CA ALA A 172 11.50 -8.20 10.62
C ALA A 172 12.11 -9.51 11.09
N GLU A 173 12.61 -9.54 12.33
CA GLU A 173 13.26 -10.73 12.90
C GLU A 173 12.29 -11.91 13.02
N GLN A 174 11.00 -11.65 13.27
CA GLN A 174 10.00 -12.71 13.24
C GLN A 174 9.83 -13.26 11.82
N ARG A 175 9.72 -12.41 10.79
CA ARG A 175 9.58 -12.85 9.38
C ARG A 175 10.82 -13.59 8.89
N PHE A 176 12.02 -13.16 9.27
CA PHE A 176 13.26 -13.86 8.91
C PHE A 176 13.31 -15.27 9.48
N ARG A 177 12.87 -15.48 10.74
CA ARG A 177 12.76 -16.84 11.34
C ARG A 177 11.75 -17.71 10.61
N GLU A 178 10.75 -17.13 9.96
CA GLU A 178 9.71 -17.83 9.19
C GLU A 178 10.08 -17.98 7.70
N GLY A 179 11.33 -17.71 7.33
CA GLY A 179 11.86 -17.91 5.98
C GLY A 179 11.83 -16.68 5.08
N GLY A 180 11.46 -15.52 5.62
CA GLY A 180 11.62 -14.24 4.91
C GLY A 180 13.10 -13.93 4.67
N ARG A 181 13.40 -13.28 3.53
CA ARG A 181 14.76 -12.89 3.15
C ARG A 181 14.88 -11.39 2.93
N THR A 182 13.92 -10.81 2.23
CA THR A 182 13.85 -9.37 1.97
C THR A 182 12.43 -8.91 2.29
N ILE A 183 12.30 -7.85 3.07
CA ILE A 183 11.01 -7.35 3.55
C ILE A 183 10.83 -5.91 3.09
N PHE A 184 9.70 -5.60 2.45
CA PHE A 184 9.31 -4.24 2.08
C PHE A 184 8.11 -3.78 2.90
N VAL A 185 8.24 -2.58 3.51
CA VAL A 185 7.24 -1.99 4.40
C VAL A 185 6.93 -0.57 3.94
N GLY A 186 5.67 -0.26 3.67
CA GLY A 186 5.15 1.10 3.39
C GLY A 186 4.80 1.89 4.66
N HIS A 187 3.74 2.73 4.58
CA HIS A 187 3.07 3.42 5.68
C HIS A 187 3.88 4.53 6.38
N PHE A 188 5.16 4.34 6.57
CA PHE A 188 5.98 5.25 7.39
C PHE A 188 6.49 6.48 6.63
N HIS A 189 6.41 6.48 5.31
CA HIS A 189 6.89 7.56 4.41
C HIS A 189 8.37 7.94 4.63
N ARG A 190 9.15 7.08 5.28
CA ARG A 190 10.56 7.30 5.64
C ARG A 190 11.38 6.08 5.30
N MET A 191 12.58 6.32 4.80
CA MET A 191 13.53 5.27 4.53
C MET A 191 14.17 4.78 5.83
N TYR A 192 14.15 3.48 6.01
CA TYR A 192 14.87 2.78 7.05
C TYR A 192 15.30 1.41 6.51
N CYS A 193 16.48 0.97 6.88
CA CYS A 193 16.98 -0.34 6.52
C CYS A 193 17.44 -1.06 7.80
N HIS A 194 17.02 -2.31 7.96
CA HIS A 194 17.49 -3.20 9.00
C HIS A 194 18.09 -4.44 8.37
N GLN A 195 19.29 -4.83 8.83
CA GLN A 195 19.94 -6.06 8.42
C GLN A 195 20.01 -7.01 9.61
N SER A 196 19.46 -8.20 9.42
CA SER A 196 19.58 -9.27 10.41
C SER A 196 20.96 -9.93 10.35
N SER A 197 21.46 -10.37 11.49
CA SER A 197 22.68 -11.21 11.57
C SER A 197 22.54 -12.53 10.80
N ALA A 198 21.31 -12.97 10.52
CA ALA A 198 21.00 -14.13 9.69
C ALA A 198 20.96 -13.86 8.18
N GLY A 199 21.31 -12.64 7.73
CA GLY A 199 21.38 -12.26 6.32
C GLY A 199 20.06 -11.83 5.70
N GLY A 200 19.00 -11.59 6.49
CA GLY A 200 17.77 -10.97 6.06
C GLY A 200 17.85 -9.45 6.03
N GLU A 201 17.08 -8.80 5.15
CA GLU A 201 17.05 -7.34 5.01
C GLU A 201 15.62 -6.83 5.02
N LEU A 202 15.35 -5.77 5.79
CA LEU A 202 14.11 -5.02 5.75
C LEU A 202 14.38 -3.62 5.20
N HIS A 203 13.50 -3.17 4.29
CA HIS A 203 13.49 -1.83 3.75
C HIS A 203 12.12 -1.19 3.96
N THR A 204 12.06 -0.06 4.68
CA THR A 204 10.88 0.78 4.57
C THR A 204 10.97 1.57 3.27
N VAL A 205 9.87 1.60 2.52
CA VAL A 205 9.82 2.28 1.23
C VAL A 205 9.40 3.74 1.40
N HIS A 206 9.90 4.59 0.53
CA HIS A 206 9.50 6.00 0.52
C HIS A 206 8.06 6.13 0.02
N GLY A 207 7.26 6.98 0.66
CA GLY A 207 5.94 7.33 0.13
C GLY A 207 6.05 8.07 -1.20
N TRP A 208 5.22 7.67 -2.17
CA TRP A 208 5.19 8.30 -3.49
C TRP A 208 4.66 9.74 -3.44
N MET A 209 3.72 10.03 -2.54
CA MET A 209 3.11 11.37 -2.42
C MET A 209 4.16 12.47 -2.23
N GLY A 210 4.13 13.48 -3.10
CA GLY A 210 5.03 14.65 -3.06
C GLY A 210 6.46 14.38 -3.50
N THR A 211 6.85 13.12 -3.75
CA THR A 211 8.22 12.74 -4.10
C THR A 211 8.34 12.08 -5.47
N GLY A 212 7.33 11.33 -5.89
CA GLY A 212 7.39 10.48 -7.07
C GLY A 212 8.37 9.31 -6.92
N MET A 213 8.78 8.99 -5.68
CA MET A 213 9.72 7.89 -5.42
C MET A 213 9.06 6.53 -5.58
N VAL A 214 9.78 5.62 -6.19
CA VAL A 214 9.44 4.19 -6.31
C VAL A 214 10.64 3.35 -5.90
N THR A 215 10.39 2.12 -5.49
CA THR A 215 11.46 1.18 -5.13
C THR A 215 11.62 0.16 -6.25
N LEU A 216 12.81 0.08 -6.82
CA LEU A 216 13.22 -1.00 -7.70
C LEU A 216 13.82 -2.12 -6.88
N PHE A 217 13.37 -3.33 -7.12
CA PHE A 217 13.93 -4.53 -6.54
C PHE A 217 14.28 -5.55 -7.61
N ASP A 218 15.56 -5.89 -7.67
CA ASP A 218 16.05 -7.04 -8.41
C ASP A 218 16.11 -8.24 -7.44
N GLU A 219 15.21 -9.19 -7.64
CA GLU A 219 15.07 -10.33 -6.71
C GLU A 219 16.21 -11.33 -6.85
N GLU A 220 16.83 -11.48 -8.03
CA GLU A 220 17.95 -12.39 -8.26
C GLU A 220 19.21 -11.86 -7.58
N GLN A 221 19.50 -10.58 -7.75
CA GLN A 221 20.68 -9.92 -7.16
C GLN A 221 20.42 -9.41 -5.73
N ARG A 222 19.17 -9.41 -5.28
CA ARG A 222 18.71 -8.81 -4.01
C ARG A 222 19.12 -7.35 -3.86
N THR A 223 19.13 -6.61 -4.96
CA THR A 223 19.48 -5.19 -4.95
C THR A 223 18.23 -4.33 -4.86
N VAL A 224 18.25 -3.37 -3.96
CA VAL A 224 17.16 -2.42 -3.71
C VAL A 224 17.64 -1.01 -4.07
N ARG A 225 16.88 -0.31 -4.91
CA ARG A 225 17.13 1.09 -5.26
C ARG A 225 15.85 1.89 -5.11
N GLN A 226 15.92 3.05 -4.47
CA GLN A 226 14.80 3.98 -4.42
C GLN A 226 15.13 5.18 -5.32
N VAL A 227 14.31 5.42 -6.32
CA VAL A 227 14.53 6.41 -7.38
C VAL A 227 13.24 7.17 -7.67
N ASN A 228 13.35 8.37 -8.22
CA ASN A 228 12.18 9.02 -8.80
C ASN A 228 11.76 8.25 -10.05
N TRP A 229 10.46 8.00 -10.21
CA TRP A 229 9.96 7.20 -11.34
C TRP A 229 10.37 7.76 -12.71
N ARG A 230 10.56 9.08 -12.84
CA ARG A 230 11.01 9.70 -14.10
C ARG A 230 12.42 9.29 -14.52
N GLU A 231 13.28 8.98 -13.54
CA GLU A 231 14.65 8.53 -13.81
C GLU A 231 14.70 7.14 -14.47
N LEU A 232 13.60 6.38 -14.44
CA LEU A 232 13.52 5.07 -15.10
C LEU A 232 13.36 5.18 -16.61
N PHE A 233 12.97 6.35 -17.11
CA PHE A 233 12.63 6.60 -18.52
C PHE A 233 13.44 7.76 -19.13
N SER A 234 14.45 8.25 -18.41
CA SER A 234 15.37 9.31 -18.86
C SER A 234 16.58 8.77 -19.62
#